data_868d93040ccb7a1da9ab53f5ef6c6397
#
_entry.id   868d93040ccb7a1da9ab53f5ef6c6397
#
_cell.length_a   1.000
_cell.length_b   1.000
_cell.length_c   1.000
_cell.angle_alpha   90.00
_cell.angle_beta   90.00
_cell.angle_gamma   90.00
#
_symmetry.space_group_name_H-M   'P 1'
#
loop_
_entity.id
_entity.type
_entity.pdbx_description
1 polymer ?
#
loop_
_entity_poly.entity_id
_entity_poly.type
_entity_poly.pdbx_seq_one_letter_code
_entity_poly.pdbx_strand_id
1 'polypeptide(L)'
;MIKKTVLFVVSLCLLFAVCGPAVAPASASGTSPIAVSNSTIQVDYPNSLTFTCHAQDNAKITDIRLEYQVDQMSFAQVTSEAQVTFNPATSVDASYELNMQQYGQIPPGVNITYWWKVKDAAGNTSQTNPIQYTVFDNNHTWNTLSQGKINVYWYGQNQAFGSAIMTEAQNALKLIASNTGASPNKTVNISVYTSAQDYQASVLGVPEWSGGEEVAQYNAVYVIIEPDNITAELPAVAHELTHVVVNQIIFNPYNGIPFWLNEGLAVHIQFFNTSLPSQFTTPLAAAVTGNSLITVRSLSDPFSAFPDKANLSYAESVSIVAYLINQYGAAKMSQLLDTFAQGSSYDGALQTVYGFNMDGLFTQSKAWLSSSTGNYQ
;
A
#
# COMPACT_ATOMS: atom_id res chain seq x y z
N MET A 1 -10.69 53.33 43.22
CA MET A 1 -9.26 53.31 43.58
C MET A 1 -9.13 52.52 44.88
N ILE A 2 -8.71 51.27 44.78
CA ILE A 2 -8.39 50.45 45.95
C ILE A 2 -7.01 49.82 45.67
N LYS A 3 -6.01 50.29 46.40
CA LYS A 3 -4.63 49.79 46.38
C LYS A 3 -4.60 48.44 47.11
N LYS A 4 -4.15 47.35 46.46
CA LYS A 4 -3.81 46.09 47.12
C LYS A 4 -2.32 46.08 47.44
N THR A 5 -2.03 46.07 48.73
CA THR A 5 -0.70 45.94 49.32
C THR A 5 -0.29 44.46 49.26
N VAL A 6 0.86 44.18 48.65
CA VAL A 6 1.46 42.83 48.63
C VAL A 6 2.43 42.73 49.80
N LEU A 7 2.18 41.80 50.70
CA LEU A 7 3.01 41.48 51.87
C LEU A 7 4.07 40.45 51.47
N PHE A 8 5.35 40.82 51.53
CA PHE A 8 6.48 39.91 51.36
C PHE A 8 6.80 39.24 52.71
N VAL A 9 6.64 37.93 52.79
CA VAL A 9 7.10 37.13 53.93
C VAL A 9 8.48 36.57 53.58
N VAL A 10 9.51 37.05 54.26
CA VAL A 10 10.87 36.51 54.19
C VAL A 10 10.99 35.37 55.18
N SER A 11 11.12 34.16 54.69
CA SER A 11 11.34 32.95 55.51
C SER A 11 12.85 32.72 55.62
N LEU A 12 13.35 32.87 56.86
CA LEU A 12 14.74 32.65 57.23
C LEU A 12 14.96 31.14 57.48
N CYS A 13 15.57 30.43 56.54
CA CYS A 13 15.96 29.01 56.74
C CYS A 13 17.32 28.96 57.46
N LEU A 14 17.31 28.47 58.68
CA LEU A 14 18.51 28.07 59.42
C LEU A 14 19.06 26.76 58.87
N LEU A 15 20.26 26.80 58.28
CA LEU A 15 21.01 25.63 57.87
C LEU A 15 21.71 25.01 59.08
N PHE A 16 21.22 23.85 59.56
CA PHE A 16 21.99 22.96 60.42
C PHE A 16 22.90 22.07 59.56
N ALA A 17 24.19 22.30 59.62
CA ALA A 17 25.19 21.39 59.01
C ALA A 17 25.32 20.15 59.93
N VAL A 18 24.69 19.05 59.51
CA VAL A 18 24.97 17.74 60.07
C VAL A 18 26.13 17.10 59.32
N CYS A 19 27.29 17.05 59.94
CA CYS A 19 28.47 16.36 59.48
C CYS A 19 28.25 14.82 59.70
N GLY A 20 27.65 14.13 58.70
CA GLY A 20 27.61 12.68 58.66
C GLY A 20 28.89 12.12 58.02
N PRO A 21 29.31 10.89 58.35
CA PRO A 21 30.51 10.28 57.75
C PRO A 21 30.34 10.22 56.22
N ALA A 22 31.34 10.69 55.50
CA ALA A 22 31.39 10.62 54.04
C ALA A 22 31.38 9.13 53.61
N VAL A 23 30.24 8.68 53.12
CA VAL A 23 30.17 7.42 52.37
C VAL A 23 30.87 7.70 51.05
N ALA A 24 32.03 7.08 50.85
CA ALA A 24 32.71 7.13 49.56
C ALA A 24 31.71 6.65 48.48
N PRO A 25 31.58 7.39 47.34
CA PRO A 25 30.80 6.87 46.25
C PRO A 25 31.36 5.51 45.85
N ALA A 26 30.54 4.47 45.89
CA ALA A 26 30.89 3.19 45.29
C ALA A 26 31.29 3.51 43.84
N SER A 27 32.53 3.20 43.47
CA SER A 27 32.98 3.25 42.11
C SER A 27 31.98 2.43 41.29
N ALA A 28 31.17 3.09 40.46
CA ALA A 28 30.41 2.39 39.47
C ALA A 28 31.42 1.61 38.65
N SER A 29 31.45 0.29 38.80
CA SER A 29 32.19 -0.60 37.89
C SER A 29 31.62 -0.25 36.51
N GLY A 30 32.50 0.30 35.64
CA GLY A 30 32.09 0.62 34.29
C GLY A 30 31.56 -0.66 33.65
N THR A 31 30.26 -0.76 33.57
CA THR A 31 29.62 -1.84 32.84
C THR A 31 29.98 -1.64 31.38
N SER A 32 30.67 -2.62 30.80
CA SER A 32 30.87 -2.66 29.36
C SER A 32 29.48 -2.57 28.70
N PRO A 33 29.25 -1.67 27.74
CA PRO A 33 27.93 -1.58 27.11
C PRO A 33 27.61 -2.90 26.43
N ILE A 34 26.34 -3.35 26.52
CA ILE A 34 25.85 -4.53 25.80
C ILE A 34 26.20 -4.37 24.31
N ALA A 35 27.00 -5.28 23.77
CA ALA A 35 27.38 -5.30 22.37
C ALA A 35 26.34 -6.07 21.56
N VAL A 36 25.80 -5.45 20.50
CA VAL A 36 24.95 -6.12 19.53
C VAL A 36 25.61 -6.02 18.14
N SER A 37 25.77 -7.16 17.49
CA SER A 37 26.47 -7.29 16.21
C SER A 37 25.77 -8.29 15.29
N ASN A 38 26.25 -8.44 14.05
CA ASN A 38 25.75 -9.41 13.07
C ASN A 38 24.24 -9.31 12.85
N SER A 39 23.70 -8.09 12.84
CA SER A 39 22.30 -7.86 12.55
C SER A 39 22.03 -8.07 11.06
N THR A 40 21.31 -9.13 10.72
CA THR A 40 20.99 -9.51 9.34
C THR A 40 19.52 -9.84 9.15
N ILE A 41 19.07 -9.87 7.90
CA ILE A 41 17.77 -10.33 7.48
C ILE A 41 17.95 -11.35 6.35
N GLN A 42 17.19 -12.44 6.41
CA GLN A 42 17.08 -13.43 5.34
C GLN A 42 15.64 -13.45 4.85
N VAL A 43 15.46 -13.61 3.54
CA VAL A 43 14.13 -13.64 2.89
C VAL A 43 13.87 -15.06 2.42
N ASP A 44 12.71 -15.59 2.71
CA ASP A 44 12.10 -16.78 2.09
C ASP A 44 10.78 -16.33 1.46
N TYR A 45 10.87 -15.77 0.25
CA TYR A 45 9.72 -15.16 -0.42
C TYR A 45 8.80 -16.21 -1.05
N PRO A 46 7.46 -16.10 -0.88
CA PRO A 46 6.69 -15.03 -0.25
C PRO A 46 6.33 -15.31 1.23
N ASN A 47 7.03 -16.20 1.91
CA ASN A 47 6.61 -16.81 3.17
C ASN A 47 7.06 -15.98 4.40
N SER A 48 8.39 -15.72 4.53
CA SER A 48 8.91 -15.17 5.77
C SER A 48 10.15 -14.28 5.59
N LEU A 49 10.40 -13.48 6.65
CA LEU A 49 11.63 -12.72 6.86
C LEU A 49 12.24 -13.17 8.19
N THR A 50 13.46 -13.66 8.17
CA THR A 50 14.18 -14.06 9.38
C THR A 50 15.20 -13.01 9.76
N PHE A 51 14.99 -12.35 10.89
CA PHE A 51 15.89 -11.37 11.50
C PHE A 51 16.83 -12.07 12.48
N THR A 52 18.13 -11.77 12.44
CA THR A 52 19.10 -12.32 13.39
C THR A 52 19.97 -11.22 13.96
N CYS A 53 20.48 -11.44 15.20
CA CYS A 53 21.55 -10.65 15.76
C CYS A 53 22.36 -11.49 16.77
N HIS A 54 23.56 -11.03 17.08
CA HIS A 54 24.40 -11.55 18.15
C HIS A 54 24.51 -10.51 19.26
N ALA A 55 24.08 -10.85 20.50
CA ALA A 55 24.17 -9.99 21.66
C ALA A 55 25.17 -10.56 22.68
N GLN A 56 26.07 -9.72 23.22
CA GLN A 56 27.10 -10.12 24.18
C GLN A 56 27.26 -9.06 25.28
N ASP A 57 27.41 -9.53 26.53
CA ASP A 57 27.72 -8.70 27.69
C ASP A 57 28.41 -9.52 28.80
N ASN A 58 28.97 -8.84 29.80
CA ASN A 58 29.54 -9.46 30.99
C ASN A 58 28.45 -10.05 31.94
N ALA A 59 27.28 -9.41 31.98
CA ALA A 59 26.09 -9.93 32.64
C ALA A 59 25.29 -10.80 31.67
N LYS A 60 24.42 -11.66 32.18
CA LYS A 60 23.53 -12.47 31.33
C LYS A 60 22.53 -11.56 30.60
N ILE A 61 22.43 -11.71 29.30
CA ILE A 61 21.31 -11.14 28.51
C ILE A 61 20.03 -11.84 28.94
N THR A 62 19.00 -11.07 29.26
CA THR A 62 17.72 -11.57 29.82
C THR A 62 16.50 -11.23 28.96
N ASP A 63 16.58 -10.20 28.09
CA ASP A 63 15.51 -9.81 27.16
C ASP A 63 16.12 -9.31 25.86
N ILE A 64 15.59 -9.80 24.72
CA ILE A 64 15.91 -9.33 23.38
C ILE A 64 14.59 -9.11 22.66
N ARG A 65 14.44 -7.92 22.08
CA ARG A 65 13.27 -7.53 21.30
C ARG A 65 13.69 -7.02 19.93
N LEU A 66 12.99 -7.49 18.91
CA LEU A 66 13.01 -6.91 17.58
C LEU A 66 11.93 -5.83 17.52
N GLU A 67 12.29 -4.61 17.18
CA GLU A 67 11.34 -3.58 16.78
C GLU A 67 11.46 -3.33 15.29
N TYR A 68 10.32 -3.17 14.62
CA TYR A 68 10.30 -2.96 13.19
C TYR A 68 9.10 -2.14 12.73
N GLN A 69 9.26 -1.49 11.58
CA GLN A 69 8.26 -0.71 10.88
C GLN A 69 8.25 -1.15 9.43
N VAL A 70 7.06 -1.45 8.90
CA VAL A 70 6.87 -1.73 7.47
C VAL A 70 6.36 -0.46 6.82
N ASP A 71 6.96 -0.06 5.69
CA ASP A 71 6.50 1.10 4.92
C ASP A 71 5.18 0.77 4.24
N GLN A 72 4.09 1.28 4.80
CA GLN A 72 2.73 1.05 4.31
C GLN A 72 1.86 2.30 4.42
N MET A 73 0.74 2.29 3.74
CA MET A 73 -0.30 3.31 3.90
C MET A 73 -0.91 3.23 5.29
N SER A 74 -0.78 4.30 6.06
CA SER A 74 -1.32 4.37 7.43
C SER A 74 -1.53 5.81 7.85
N PHE A 75 -2.45 6.03 8.82
CA PHE A 75 -2.65 7.35 9.44
C PHE A 75 -1.59 7.69 10.48
N ALA A 76 -0.90 6.67 11.00
CA ALA A 76 0.21 6.82 11.94
C ALA A 76 1.26 5.75 11.66
N GLN A 77 2.52 6.11 11.82
CA GLN A 77 3.59 5.12 11.74
C GLN A 77 3.47 4.13 12.90
N VAL A 78 3.36 2.84 12.57
CA VAL A 78 3.24 1.76 13.55
C VAL A 78 4.59 1.09 13.72
N THR A 79 5.07 1.04 14.96
CA THR A 79 6.21 0.22 15.35
C THR A 79 5.68 -1.06 15.98
N SER A 80 6.01 -2.19 15.39
CA SER A 80 5.75 -3.52 15.95
C SER A 80 6.92 -3.97 16.81
N GLU A 81 6.64 -4.69 17.88
CA GLU A 81 7.64 -5.27 18.77
C GLU A 81 7.45 -6.78 18.85
N ALA A 82 8.52 -7.54 18.68
CA ALA A 82 8.54 -8.99 18.84
C ALA A 82 9.58 -9.40 19.88
N GLN A 83 9.15 -10.19 20.88
CA GLN A 83 10.03 -10.74 21.88
C GLN A 83 10.68 -12.02 21.38
N VAL A 84 12.01 -12.11 21.47
CA VAL A 84 12.76 -13.32 21.11
C VAL A 84 12.85 -14.26 22.30
N THR A 85 12.58 -15.54 22.08
CA THR A 85 12.72 -16.59 23.11
C THR A 85 14.11 -17.19 23.07
N PHE A 86 14.82 -17.16 24.19
CA PHE A 86 16.17 -17.74 24.34
C PHE A 86 16.46 -18.08 25.81
N ASN A 87 17.54 -18.83 26.08
CA ASN A 87 18.02 -19.07 27.42
C ASN A 87 19.00 -17.96 27.85
N PRO A 88 18.84 -17.30 29.01
CA PRO A 88 19.72 -16.24 29.48
C PRO A 88 21.18 -16.65 29.56
N ALA A 89 22.06 -15.98 28.84
CA ALA A 89 23.49 -16.21 28.75
C ALA A 89 24.24 -14.89 28.55
N THR A 90 25.57 -14.89 28.73
CA THR A 90 26.43 -13.72 28.47
C THR A 90 26.68 -13.50 26.98
N SER A 91 26.37 -14.51 26.15
CA SER A 91 26.45 -14.45 24.68
C SER A 91 25.24 -15.19 24.11
N VAL A 92 24.47 -14.54 23.23
CA VAL A 92 23.20 -15.03 22.69
C VAL A 92 23.14 -14.73 21.20
N ASP A 93 22.89 -15.76 20.40
CA ASP A 93 22.43 -15.63 19.02
C ASP A 93 20.91 -15.60 19.00
N ALA A 94 20.35 -14.47 18.62
CA ALA A 94 18.90 -14.24 18.59
C ALA A 94 18.37 -14.36 17.17
N SER A 95 17.18 -14.96 17.03
CA SER A 95 16.48 -15.08 15.75
C SER A 95 14.99 -14.85 15.94
N TYR A 96 14.37 -14.12 15.02
CA TYR A 96 12.92 -13.96 14.93
C TYR A 96 12.45 -14.12 13.49
N GLU A 97 11.47 -14.96 13.27
CA GLU A 97 10.83 -15.16 11.96
C GLU A 97 9.51 -14.40 11.90
N LEU A 98 9.41 -13.50 10.95
CA LEU A 98 8.21 -12.75 10.62
C LEU A 98 7.48 -13.46 9.47
N ASN A 99 6.27 -13.96 9.72
CA ASN A 99 5.42 -14.50 8.67
C ASN A 99 4.82 -13.35 7.84
N MET A 100 5.21 -13.25 6.55
CA MET A 100 4.75 -12.18 5.67
C MET A 100 3.25 -12.24 5.37
N GLN A 101 2.61 -13.40 5.44
CA GLN A 101 1.17 -13.55 5.22
C GLN A 101 0.34 -12.79 6.26
N GLN A 102 0.85 -12.62 7.49
CA GLN A 102 0.19 -11.82 8.53
C GLN A 102 0.11 -10.33 8.19
N TYR A 103 0.89 -9.88 7.21
CA TYR A 103 0.94 -8.50 6.71
C TYR A 103 0.30 -8.37 5.33
N GLY A 104 -0.46 -9.37 4.87
CA GLY A 104 -1.05 -9.37 3.53
C GLY A 104 0.01 -9.48 2.43
N GLN A 105 1.08 -10.25 2.72
CA GLN A 105 2.25 -10.39 1.84
C GLN A 105 2.96 -9.04 1.54
N ILE A 106 4.22 -8.91 1.92
CA ILE A 106 5.00 -7.68 1.71
C ILE A 106 5.57 -7.69 0.29
N PRO A 107 5.16 -6.76 -0.61
CA PRO A 107 5.61 -6.76 -2.00
C PRO A 107 7.10 -6.46 -2.18
N PRO A 108 7.72 -6.89 -3.30
CA PRO A 108 9.04 -6.44 -3.70
C PRO A 108 9.10 -4.90 -3.79
N GLY A 109 10.23 -4.32 -3.35
CA GLY A 109 10.44 -2.88 -3.32
C GLY A 109 9.90 -2.18 -2.06
N VAL A 110 9.21 -2.88 -1.16
CA VAL A 110 8.76 -2.32 0.13
C VAL A 110 9.90 -2.32 1.14
N ASN A 111 10.03 -1.22 1.89
CA ASN A 111 11.05 -1.08 2.91
C ASN A 111 10.54 -1.54 4.28
N ILE A 112 11.44 -2.22 5.01
CA ILE A 112 11.30 -2.50 6.43
C ILE A 112 12.45 -1.83 7.15
N THR A 113 12.14 -1.07 8.20
CA THR A 113 13.14 -0.49 9.11
C THR A 113 13.07 -1.25 10.41
N TYR A 114 14.19 -1.78 10.89
CA TYR A 114 14.23 -2.59 12.10
C TYR A 114 15.42 -2.28 12.98
N TRP A 115 15.31 -2.57 14.28
CA TRP A 115 16.38 -2.44 15.28
C TRP A 115 16.14 -3.39 16.43
N TRP A 116 17.19 -3.63 17.21
CA TRP A 116 17.16 -4.51 18.37
C TRP A 116 17.21 -3.71 19.66
N LYS A 117 16.42 -4.12 20.64
CA LYS A 117 16.52 -3.71 22.04
C LYS A 117 16.97 -4.90 22.86
N VAL A 118 17.99 -4.72 23.69
CA VAL A 118 18.58 -5.79 24.51
C VAL A 118 18.69 -5.31 25.93
N LYS A 119 18.38 -6.21 26.90
CA LYS A 119 18.51 -5.95 28.34
C LYS A 119 19.28 -7.08 28.99
N ASP A 120 20.14 -6.74 29.98
CA ASP A 120 20.89 -7.69 30.80
C ASP A 120 20.26 -7.92 32.20
N ALA A 121 20.83 -8.84 32.97
CA ALA A 121 20.41 -9.16 34.33
C ALA A 121 20.76 -8.05 35.35
N ALA A 122 21.68 -7.14 35.04
CA ALA A 122 21.99 -5.99 35.88
C ALA A 122 21.02 -4.81 35.65
N GLY A 123 20.14 -4.91 34.66
CA GLY A 123 19.16 -3.88 34.30
C GLY A 123 19.64 -2.88 33.26
N ASN A 124 20.85 -3.07 32.68
CA ASN A 124 21.32 -2.24 31.59
C ASN A 124 20.54 -2.56 30.31
N THR A 125 20.41 -1.56 29.44
CA THR A 125 19.72 -1.68 28.16
C THR A 125 20.60 -1.12 27.04
N SER A 126 20.51 -1.72 25.86
CA SER A 126 21.15 -1.24 24.62
C SER A 126 20.15 -1.29 23.48
N GLN A 127 20.25 -0.36 22.55
CA GLN A 127 19.46 -0.33 21.33
C GLN A 127 20.40 -0.11 20.14
N THR A 128 20.19 -0.89 19.06
CA THR A 128 20.94 -0.70 17.82
C THR A 128 20.38 0.50 17.04
N ASN A 129 21.19 1.04 16.14
CA ASN A 129 20.67 1.97 15.15
C ASN A 129 19.67 1.26 14.24
N PRO A 130 18.63 1.95 13.77
CA PRO A 130 17.71 1.40 12.78
C PRO A 130 18.41 1.02 11.47
N ILE A 131 18.07 -0.15 10.94
CA ILE A 131 18.56 -0.67 9.65
C ILE A 131 17.38 -0.71 8.71
N GLN A 132 17.52 -0.10 7.52
CA GLN A 132 16.53 -0.20 6.47
C GLN A 132 16.88 -1.36 5.54
N TYR A 133 15.90 -2.16 5.19
CA TYR A 133 16.01 -3.26 4.25
C TYR A 133 14.87 -3.19 3.24
N THR A 134 15.17 -3.32 1.95
CA THR A 134 14.16 -3.40 0.89
C THR A 134 13.88 -4.87 0.60
N VAL A 135 12.63 -5.28 0.74
CA VAL A 135 12.20 -6.65 0.48
C VAL A 135 12.18 -6.90 -1.03
N PHE A 136 12.72 -8.03 -1.44
CA PHE A 136 12.61 -8.54 -2.80
C PHE A 136 12.31 -10.04 -2.78
N ASP A 137 11.63 -10.51 -3.80
CA ASP A 137 11.54 -11.93 -4.10
C ASP A 137 12.95 -12.45 -4.44
N ASN A 138 13.53 -13.21 -3.53
CA ASN A 138 14.90 -13.70 -3.63
C ASN A 138 15.08 -14.89 -4.60
N ASN A 139 13.99 -15.35 -5.24
CA ASN A 139 14.07 -16.34 -6.31
C ASN A 139 14.59 -15.73 -7.63
N HIS A 140 14.59 -14.40 -7.74
CA HIS A 140 15.00 -13.67 -8.94
C HIS A 140 16.06 -12.61 -8.67
N THR A 141 16.83 -12.26 -9.70
CA THR A 141 17.74 -11.10 -9.68
C THR A 141 17.06 -9.92 -10.36
N TRP A 142 16.63 -8.95 -9.57
CA TRP A 142 15.83 -7.83 -10.01
C TRP A 142 16.67 -6.69 -10.60
N ASN A 143 16.23 -6.19 -11.75
CA ASN A 143 16.63 -4.89 -12.30
C ASN A 143 15.72 -3.80 -11.77
N THR A 144 16.19 -2.56 -11.76
CA THR A 144 15.43 -1.42 -11.22
C THR A 144 15.54 -0.23 -12.16
N LEU A 145 14.41 0.43 -12.40
CA LEU A 145 14.34 1.73 -13.05
C LEU A 145 13.41 2.64 -12.25
N SER A 146 13.90 3.83 -11.86
CA SER A 146 13.14 4.82 -11.11
C SER A 146 12.96 6.10 -11.91
N GLN A 147 11.73 6.63 -11.96
CA GLN A 147 11.43 7.92 -12.57
C GLN A 147 10.27 8.61 -11.83
N GLY A 148 10.54 9.79 -11.27
CA GLY A 148 9.56 10.52 -10.46
C GLY A 148 9.14 9.71 -9.24
N LYS A 149 7.86 9.40 -9.12
CA LYS A 149 7.29 8.58 -8.04
C LYS A 149 6.99 7.14 -8.47
N ILE A 150 7.62 6.64 -9.51
CA ILE A 150 7.49 5.25 -9.97
C ILE A 150 8.83 4.56 -9.88
N ASN A 151 8.83 3.38 -9.27
CA ASN A 151 9.89 2.39 -9.37
C ASN A 151 9.34 1.19 -10.15
N VAL A 152 10.09 0.73 -11.14
CA VAL A 152 9.81 -0.50 -11.89
C VAL A 152 10.89 -1.51 -11.57
N TYR A 153 10.47 -2.70 -11.16
CA TYR A 153 11.33 -3.85 -10.89
C TYR A 153 10.99 -4.98 -11.84
N TRP A 154 12.00 -5.59 -12.47
CA TRP A 154 11.83 -6.72 -13.38
C TRP A 154 13.05 -7.63 -13.34
N TYR A 155 12.95 -8.85 -13.84
CA TYR A 155 14.05 -9.80 -13.94
C TYR A 155 14.07 -10.47 -15.32
N GLY A 156 15.21 -11.13 -15.64
CA GLY A 156 15.33 -11.96 -16.86
C GLY A 156 15.32 -11.20 -18.19
N GLN A 157 15.10 -9.87 -18.19
CA GLN A 157 14.99 -9.04 -19.38
C GLN A 157 15.97 -7.85 -19.35
N ASN A 158 16.20 -7.26 -20.52
CA ASN A 158 17.11 -6.14 -20.71
C ASN A 158 16.48 -4.77 -20.29
N GLN A 159 17.27 -3.72 -20.33
CA GLN A 159 16.86 -2.35 -19.97
C GLN A 159 15.72 -1.80 -20.86
N ALA A 160 15.64 -2.21 -22.15
CA ALA A 160 14.59 -1.74 -23.04
C ALA A 160 13.20 -2.22 -22.58
N PHE A 161 13.11 -3.45 -22.04
CA PHE A 161 11.90 -3.99 -21.46
C PHE A 161 11.41 -3.13 -20.27
N GLY A 162 12.28 -2.87 -19.28
CA GLY A 162 11.94 -1.99 -18.16
C GLY A 162 11.59 -0.57 -18.57
N SER A 163 12.23 -0.05 -19.63
CA SER A 163 11.92 1.29 -20.19
C SER A 163 10.55 1.35 -20.86
N ALA A 164 10.10 0.29 -21.50
CA ALA A 164 8.76 0.22 -22.08
C ALA A 164 7.69 0.28 -20.98
N ILE A 165 7.88 -0.47 -19.91
CA ILE A 165 6.98 -0.48 -18.74
C ILE A 165 6.94 0.89 -18.06
N MET A 166 8.10 1.51 -17.83
CA MET A 166 8.18 2.87 -17.27
C MET A 166 7.46 3.89 -18.16
N THR A 167 7.59 3.78 -19.47
CA THR A 167 6.91 4.66 -20.44
C THR A 167 5.40 4.52 -20.32
N GLU A 168 4.89 3.30 -20.24
CA GLU A 168 3.46 3.04 -20.04
C GLU A 168 2.97 3.61 -18.70
N ALA A 169 3.69 3.35 -17.60
CA ALA A 169 3.34 3.90 -16.30
C ALA A 169 3.30 5.45 -16.29
N GLN A 170 4.25 6.12 -16.95
CA GLN A 170 4.26 7.58 -17.06
C GLN A 170 3.11 8.11 -17.91
N ASN A 171 2.71 7.39 -18.97
CA ASN A 171 1.55 7.74 -19.79
C ASN A 171 0.25 7.54 -19.01
N ALA A 172 0.12 6.42 -18.30
CA ALA A 172 -1.02 6.16 -17.42
C ALA A 172 -1.18 7.25 -16.37
N LEU A 173 -0.10 7.71 -15.70
CA LEU A 173 -0.18 8.82 -14.74
C LEU A 173 -0.75 10.12 -15.35
N LYS A 174 -0.40 10.44 -16.60
CA LYS A 174 -0.96 11.61 -17.29
C LYS A 174 -2.46 11.43 -17.55
N LEU A 175 -2.88 10.24 -17.97
CA LEU A 175 -4.29 9.92 -18.21
C LEU A 175 -5.09 9.94 -16.90
N ILE A 176 -4.58 9.32 -15.82
CA ILE A 176 -5.20 9.35 -14.50
C ILE A 176 -5.40 10.82 -14.07
N ALA A 177 -4.34 11.63 -14.14
CA ALA A 177 -4.42 13.03 -13.73
C ALA A 177 -5.43 13.84 -14.57
N SER A 178 -5.49 13.61 -15.89
CA SER A 178 -6.42 14.34 -16.78
C SER A 178 -7.87 13.93 -16.62
N ASN A 179 -8.16 12.67 -16.23
CA ASN A 179 -9.51 12.13 -16.11
C ASN A 179 -10.08 12.21 -14.69
N THR A 180 -9.21 12.23 -13.67
CA THR A 180 -9.62 12.14 -12.26
C THR A 180 -9.07 13.27 -11.38
N GLY A 181 -8.09 14.04 -11.87
CA GLY A 181 -7.32 14.98 -11.05
C GLY A 181 -6.32 14.30 -10.10
N ALA A 182 -6.31 12.96 -10.02
CA ALA A 182 -5.46 12.21 -9.10
C ALA A 182 -4.00 12.17 -9.58
N SER A 183 -3.08 12.22 -8.64
CA SER A 183 -1.64 12.04 -8.89
C SER A 183 -1.02 11.36 -7.68
N PRO A 184 0.00 10.51 -7.85
CA PRO A 184 0.57 9.79 -6.73
C PRO A 184 1.21 10.75 -5.71
N ASN A 185 0.82 10.62 -4.44
CA ASN A 185 1.41 11.37 -3.34
C ASN A 185 2.60 10.61 -2.72
N LYS A 186 2.64 9.28 -2.82
CA LYS A 186 3.73 8.39 -2.42
C LYS A 186 4.29 7.66 -3.64
N THR A 187 5.51 7.14 -3.51
CA THR A 187 6.14 6.30 -4.52
C THR A 187 5.33 5.02 -4.72
N VAL A 188 5.16 4.62 -5.97
CA VAL A 188 4.51 3.35 -6.36
C VAL A 188 5.59 2.40 -6.87
N ASN A 189 5.59 1.18 -6.35
CA ASN A 189 6.49 0.10 -6.75
C ASN A 189 5.74 -0.84 -7.69
N ILE A 190 6.25 -1.02 -8.91
CA ILE A 190 5.69 -1.92 -9.93
C ILE A 190 6.64 -3.10 -10.09
N SER A 191 6.21 -4.28 -9.66
CA SER A 191 6.96 -5.52 -9.75
C SER A 191 6.43 -6.35 -10.92
N VAL A 192 7.29 -6.59 -11.92
CA VAL A 192 6.93 -7.24 -13.16
C VAL A 192 7.46 -8.66 -13.18
N TYR A 193 6.55 -9.61 -13.19
CA TYR A 193 6.84 -11.02 -13.38
C TYR A 193 6.79 -11.37 -14.87
N THR A 194 7.83 -12.04 -15.36
CA THR A 194 7.98 -12.36 -16.78
C THR A 194 7.39 -13.71 -17.17
N SER A 195 6.73 -14.37 -16.22
CA SER A 195 5.94 -15.60 -16.47
C SER A 195 4.76 -15.70 -15.49
N ALA A 196 3.66 -16.26 -15.95
CA ALA A 196 2.50 -16.55 -15.11
C ALA A 196 2.84 -17.54 -13.98
N GLN A 197 3.76 -18.48 -14.22
CA GLN A 197 4.19 -19.44 -13.20
C GLN A 197 4.90 -18.77 -12.03
N ASP A 198 5.85 -17.86 -12.29
CA ASP A 198 6.58 -17.15 -11.25
C ASP A 198 5.65 -16.22 -10.46
N TYR A 199 4.73 -15.55 -11.18
CA TYR A 199 3.70 -14.71 -10.57
C TYR A 199 2.83 -15.50 -9.59
N GLN A 200 2.27 -16.63 -10.02
CA GLN A 200 1.42 -17.49 -9.19
C GLN A 200 2.17 -18.08 -7.98
N ALA A 201 3.46 -18.33 -8.11
CA ALA A 201 4.30 -18.80 -7.01
C ALA A 201 4.59 -17.70 -5.98
N SER A 202 4.58 -16.45 -6.40
CA SER A 202 5.04 -15.29 -5.63
C SER A 202 3.91 -14.41 -5.10
N VAL A 203 2.72 -14.40 -5.74
CA VAL A 203 1.57 -13.59 -5.34
C VAL A 203 0.46 -14.48 -4.81
N LEU A 204 0.18 -14.37 -3.52
CA LEU A 204 -0.74 -15.29 -2.84
C LEU A 204 -2.19 -14.81 -2.93
N GLY A 205 -3.10 -15.76 -3.14
CA GLY A 205 -4.55 -15.52 -3.04
C GLY A 205 -5.19 -14.86 -4.26
N VAL A 206 -4.45 -14.67 -5.36
CA VAL A 206 -4.99 -14.14 -6.62
C VAL A 206 -5.64 -15.24 -7.46
N PRO A 207 -6.68 -14.94 -8.25
CA PRO A 207 -7.24 -15.88 -9.22
C PRO A 207 -6.21 -16.26 -10.29
N GLU A 208 -6.27 -17.50 -10.80
CA GLU A 208 -5.35 -18.00 -11.85
C GLU A 208 -5.38 -17.17 -13.15
N TRP A 209 -6.49 -16.49 -13.42
CA TRP A 209 -6.67 -15.64 -14.61
C TRP A 209 -6.27 -14.18 -14.40
N SER A 210 -5.84 -13.78 -13.17
CA SER A 210 -5.38 -12.43 -12.88
C SER A 210 -4.09 -12.13 -13.62
N GLY A 211 -4.06 -11.03 -14.36
CA GLY A 211 -2.86 -10.51 -15.06
C GLY A 211 -2.08 -9.49 -14.23
N GLY A 212 -2.64 -9.07 -13.10
CA GLY A 212 -2.05 -8.10 -12.17
C GLY A 212 -2.80 -8.08 -10.84
N GLU A 213 -2.23 -7.39 -9.89
CA GLU A 213 -2.81 -7.18 -8.55
C GLU A 213 -2.27 -5.87 -7.96
N GLU A 214 -3.16 -5.03 -7.51
CA GLU A 214 -2.78 -3.88 -6.71
C GLU A 214 -2.68 -4.23 -5.23
N VAL A 215 -1.67 -3.75 -4.55
CA VAL A 215 -1.52 -3.89 -3.11
C VAL A 215 -1.49 -2.48 -2.50
N ALA A 216 -2.68 -1.88 -2.43
CA ALA A 216 -2.88 -0.48 -2.05
C ALA A 216 -2.18 -0.11 -0.75
N GLN A 217 -2.24 -0.97 0.26
CA GLN A 217 -1.60 -0.72 1.56
C GLN A 217 -0.09 -0.50 1.47
N TYR A 218 0.58 -1.01 0.43
CA TYR A 218 2.02 -0.87 0.21
C TYR A 218 2.38 0.07 -0.94
N ASN A 219 1.39 0.67 -1.60
CA ASN A 219 1.60 1.43 -2.84
C ASN A 219 2.33 0.60 -3.89
N ALA A 220 1.96 -0.65 -4.03
CA ALA A 220 2.64 -1.60 -4.90
C ALA A 220 1.67 -2.23 -5.90
N VAL A 221 2.23 -2.63 -7.02
CA VAL A 221 1.56 -3.30 -8.13
C VAL A 221 2.36 -4.53 -8.50
N TYR A 222 1.71 -5.65 -8.68
CA TYR A 222 2.25 -6.79 -9.38
C TYR A 222 1.61 -6.88 -10.76
N VAL A 223 2.40 -7.15 -11.79
CA VAL A 223 1.87 -7.42 -13.15
C VAL A 223 2.63 -8.58 -13.80
N ILE A 224 1.93 -9.35 -14.63
CA ILE A 224 2.54 -10.30 -15.53
C ILE A 224 2.78 -9.57 -16.86
N ILE A 225 4.02 -9.56 -17.33
CA ILE A 225 4.35 -9.10 -18.69
C ILE A 225 5.33 -10.10 -19.29
N GLU A 226 4.81 -11.00 -20.08
CA GLU A 226 5.61 -11.97 -20.79
C GLU A 226 6.35 -11.30 -21.95
N PRO A 227 7.66 -11.53 -22.14
CA PRO A 227 8.47 -10.82 -23.14
C PRO A 227 7.93 -10.93 -24.56
N ASP A 228 7.37 -12.09 -24.91
CA ASP A 228 6.82 -12.36 -26.24
C ASP A 228 5.42 -11.75 -26.44
N ASN A 229 4.77 -11.28 -25.37
CA ASN A 229 3.42 -10.73 -25.39
C ASN A 229 3.33 -9.28 -24.85
N ILE A 230 4.45 -8.62 -24.71
CA ILE A 230 4.57 -7.30 -24.06
C ILE A 230 3.52 -6.28 -24.56
N THR A 231 3.26 -6.23 -25.87
CA THR A 231 2.33 -5.24 -26.46
C THR A 231 0.89 -5.44 -25.97
N ALA A 232 0.47 -6.68 -25.75
CA ALA A 232 -0.88 -7.00 -25.28
C ALA A 232 -1.03 -6.81 -23.77
N GLU A 233 0.04 -7.00 -23.00
CA GLU A 233 0.02 -7.02 -21.54
C GLU A 233 0.40 -5.69 -20.89
N LEU A 234 1.16 -4.81 -21.57
CA LEU A 234 1.52 -3.48 -21.08
C LEU A 234 0.34 -2.67 -20.50
N PRO A 235 -0.86 -2.68 -21.14
CA PRO A 235 -2.00 -1.94 -20.59
C PRO A 235 -2.44 -2.37 -19.17
N ALA A 236 -2.06 -3.57 -18.71
CA ALA A 236 -2.30 -3.99 -17.33
C ALA A 236 -1.58 -3.07 -16.32
N VAL A 237 -0.42 -2.52 -16.67
CA VAL A 237 0.29 -1.53 -15.84
C VAL A 237 -0.59 -0.31 -15.61
N ALA A 238 -1.27 0.19 -16.63
CA ALA A 238 -2.16 1.35 -16.52
C ALA A 238 -3.39 1.04 -15.65
N HIS A 239 -3.92 -0.18 -15.75
CA HIS A 239 -5.03 -0.68 -14.93
C HIS A 239 -4.68 -0.67 -13.44
N GLU A 240 -3.66 -1.44 -13.06
CA GLU A 240 -3.26 -1.60 -11.66
C GLU A 240 -2.74 -0.28 -11.05
N LEU A 241 -2.00 0.52 -11.83
CA LEU A 241 -1.52 1.82 -11.38
C LEU A 241 -2.68 2.78 -11.08
N THR A 242 -3.80 2.68 -11.81
CA THR A 242 -5.00 3.48 -11.54
C THR A 242 -5.55 3.18 -10.16
N HIS A 243 -5.68 1.91 -9.79
CA HIS A 243 -6.12 1.52 -8.46
C HIS A 243 -5.24 2.12 -7.36
N VAL A 244 -3.92 1.96 -7.44
CA VAL A 244 -2.99 2.47 -6.42
C VAL A 244 -3.06 3.99 -6.31
N VAL A 245 -3.08 4.73 -7.45
CA VAL A 245 -3.12 6.19 -7.42
C VAL A 245 -4.44 6.70 -6.87
N VAL A 246 -5.56 6.12 -7.26
CA VAL A 246 -6.88 6.46 -6.73
C VAL A 246 -6.94 6.16 -5.22
N ASN A 247 -6.48 4.98 -4.79
CA ASN A 247 -6.44 4.60 -3.39
C ASN A 247 -5.60 5.54 -2.52
N GLN A 248 -4.49 6.08 -3.04
CA GLN A 248 -3.71 7.11 -2.33
C GLN A 248 -4.50 8.39 -2.06
N ILE A 249 -5.43 8.75 -2.95
CA ILE A 249 -6.25 9.98 -2.81
C ILE A 249 -7.42 9.76 -1.86
N ILE A 250 -8.11 8.61 -2.00
CA ILE A 250 -9.35 8.33 -1.23
C ILE A 250 -9.07 7.68 0.12
N PHE A 251 -7.79 7.46 0.49
CA PHE A 251 -7.43 6.74 1.71
C PHE A 251 -8.09 7.34 2.95
N ASN A 252 -9.05 6.61 3.50
CA ASN A 252 -9.74 6.96 4.74
C ASN A 252 -10.09 5.68 5.54
N PRO A 253 -10.33 5.78 6.88
CA PRO A 253 -10.59 4.61 7.71
C PRO A 253 -12.04 4.08 7.66
N TYR A 254 -12.94 4.76 6.94
CA TYR A 254 -14.37 4.50 7.07
C TYR A 254 -14.94 3.74 5.87
N ASN A 255 -14.48 4.04 4.66
CA ASN A 255 -15.03 3.44 3.46
C ASN A 255 -14.08 3.61 2.27
N GLY A 256 -14.11 2.64 1.32
CA GLY A 256 -13.52 2.76 0.00
C GLY A 256 -14.52 3.34 -1.01
N ILE A 257 -14.12 3.39 -2.27
CA ILE A 257 -15.04 3.66 -3.38
C ILE A 257 -15.78 2.38 -3.80
N PRO A 258 -16.97 2.49 -4.42
CA PRO A 258 -17.70 1.31 -4.89
C PRO A 258 -16.90 0.60 -6.01
N PHE A 259 -17.06 -0.72 -6.09
CA PHE A 259 -16.30 -1.56 -7.03
C PHE A 259 -16.46 -1.09 -8.48
N TRP A 260 -17.69 -0.73 -8.91
CA TRP A 260 -17.91 -0.21 -10.27
C TRP A 260 -17.07 1.04 -10.59
N LEU A 261 -16.82 1.91 -9.61
CA LEU A 261 -16.03 3.11 -9.83
C LEU A 261 -14.54 2.77 -9.89
N ASN A 262 -14.07 1.91 -8.99
CA ASN A 262 -12.68 1.46 -8.94
C ASN A 262 -12.28 0.76 -10.25
N GLU A 263 -13.01 -0.29 -10.61
CA GLU A 263 -12.75 -1.07 -11.82
C GLU A 263 -13.06 -0.27 -13.10
N GLY A 264 -14.14 0.50 -13.07
CA GLY A 264 -14.51 1.34 -14.22
C GLY A 264 -13.45 2.39 -14.57
N LEU A 265 -12.82 3.02 -13.57
CA LEU A 265 -11.70 3.95 -13.78
C LEU A 265 -10.47 3.21 -14.33
N ALA A 266 -10.13 2.05 -13.75
CA ALA A 266 -8.98 1.26 -14.19
C ALA A 266 -9.12 0.80 -15.65
N VAL A 267 -10.27 0.24 -16.03
CA VAL A 267 -10.55 -0.16 -17.43
C VAL A 267 -10.62 1.07 -18.36
N HIS A 268 -11.18 2.20 -17.91
CA HIS A 268 -11.22 3.43 -18.69
C HIS A 268 -9.82 3.94 -19.03
N ILE A 269 -8.89 3.94 -18.10
CA ILE A 269 -7.51 4.35 -18.31
C ILE A 269 -6.76 3.31 -19.16
N GLN A 270 -6.95 2.02 -18.88
CA GLN A 270 -6.33 0.91 -19.60
C GLN A 270 -6.59 0.97 -21.12
N PHE A 271 -7.82 1.28 -21.51
CA PHE A 271 -8.27 1.29 -22.90
C PHE A 271 -8.55 2.71 -23.45
N PHE A 272 -8.04 3.76 -22.81
CA PHE A 272 -8.37 5.16 -23.12
C PHE A 272 -8.19 5.53 -24.60
N ASN A 273 -7.12 5.03 -25.24
CA ASN A 273 -6.79 5.32 -26.64
C ASN A 273 -7.06 4.12 -27.57
N THR A 274 -7.77 3.11 -27.12
CA THR A 274 -8.06 1.89 -27.86
C THR A 274 -9.51 1.48 -27.70
N SER A 275 -10.01 0.63 -28.60
CA SER A 275 -11.35 0.07 -28.43
C SER A 275 -11.38 -0.98 -27.33
N LEU A 276 -12.47 -1.03 -26.57
CA LEU A 276 -12.70 -2.11 -25.61
C LEU A 276 -12.70 -3.47 -26.33
N PRO A 277 -12.05 -4.50 -25.74
CA PRO A 277 -12.04 -5.84 -26.28
C PRO A 277 -13.46 -6.44 -26.41
N SER A 278 -13.61 -7.40 -27.34
CA SER A 278 -14.91 -8.06 -27.59
C SER A 278 -15.46 -8.80 -26.38
N GLN A 279 -14.60 -9.26 -25.47
CA GLN A 279 -15.01 -9.87 -24.20
C GLN A 279 -15.85 -8.91 -23.30
N PHE A 280 -15.69 -7.60 -23.46
CA PHE A 280 -16.48 -6.58 -22.77
C PHE A 280 -17.66 -6.10 -23.63
N THR A 281 -17.40 -5.80 -24.91
CA THR A 281 -18.44 -5.19 -25.78
C THR A 281 -19.56 -6.16 -26.12
N THR A 282 -19.28 -7.46 -26.30
CA THR A 282 -20.29 -8.46 -26.64
C THR A 282 -21.33 -8.66 -25.54
N PRO A 283 -20.94 -8.96 -24.27
CA PRO A 283 -21.94 -9.15 -23.20
C PRO A 283 -22.68 -7.83 -22.90
N LEU A 284 -22.02 -6.66 -22.99
CA LEU A 284 -22.66 -5.37 -22.80
C LEU A 284 -23.77 -5.10 -23.84
N ALA A 285 -23.48 -5.33 -25.11
CA ALA A 285 -24.47 -5.18 -26.19
C ALA A 285 -25.68 -6.12 -25.99
N ALA A 286 -25.44 -7.36 -25.57
CA ALA A 286 -26.48 -8.31 -25.24
C ALA A 286 -27.33 -7.85 -24.05
N ALA A 287 -26.71 -7.33 -22.99
CA ALA A 287 -27.39 -6.83 -21.80
C ALA A 287 -28.25 -5.58 -22.10
N VAL A 288 -27.74 -4.64 -22.90
CA VAL A 288 -28.50 -3.46 -23.36
C VAL A 288 -29.73 -3.88 -24.17
N THR A 289 -29.54 -4.76 -25.17
CA THR A 289 -30.64 -5.24 -26.03
C THR A 289 -31.67 -6.06 -25.23
N GLY A 290 -31.19 -6.93 -24.33
CA GLY A 290 -32.03 -7.77 -23.47
C GLY A 290 -32.64 -7.07 -22.27
N ASN A 291 -32.36 -5.77 -22.08
CA ASN A 291 -32.78 -4.98 -20.90
C ASN A 291 -32.38 -5.65 -19.56
N SER A 292 -31.20 -6.28 -19.53
CA SER A 292 -30.66 -7.06 -18.41
C SER A 292 -29.40 -6.49 -17.79
N LEU A 293 -29.21 -5.15 -17.87
CA LEU A 293 -28.11 -4.46 -17.19
C LEU A 293 -28.17 -4.65 -15.69
N ILE A 294 -27.00 -4.78 -15.08
CA ILE A 294 -26.80 -4.91 -13.64
C ILE A 294 -27.03 -3.55 -12.97
N THR A 295 -27.68 -3.52 -11.83
CA THR A 295 -27.89 -2.24 -11.12
C THR A 295 -26.55 -1.70 -10.56
N VAL A 296 -26.39 -0.38 -10.51
CA VAL A 296 -25.20 0.27 -9.91
C VAL A 296 -24.98 -0.18 -8.46
N ARG A 297 -26.07 -0.46 -7.73
CA ARG A 297 -25.96 -1.00 -6.36
C ARG A 297 -25.32 -2.39 -6.35
N SER A 298 -25.71 -3.27 -7.25
CA SER A 298 -25.12 -4.60 -7.36
C SER A 298 -23.66 -4.56 -7.86
N LEU A 299 -23.32 -3.60 -8.71
CA LEU A 299 -21.95 -3.37 -9.17
C LEU A 299 -21.06 -2.72 -8.08
N SER A 300 -21.61 -2.29 -6.96
CA SER A 300 -20.83 -1.72 -5.86
C SER A 300 -20.12 -2.77 -5.01
N ASP A 301 -20.53 -4.04 -5.11
CA ASP A 301 -19.92 -5.19 -4.45
C ASP A 301 -18.85 -5.83 -5.36
N PRO A 302 -17.92 -6.65 -4.80
CA PRO A 302 -16.91 -7.38 -5.57
C PRO A 302 -17.51 -8.21 -6.71
N PHE A 303 -16.84 -8.19 -7.87
CA PHE A 303 -17.31 -8.90 -9.05
C PHE A 303 -17.11 -10.42 -8.92
N SER A 304 -17.76 -11.16 -9.81
CA SER A 304 -17.66 -12.61 -9.82
C SER A 304 -16.21 -13.07 -10.06
N ALA A 305 -15.78 -14.12 -9.34
CA ALA A 305 -14.50 -14.79 -9.61
C ALA A 305 -14.50 -15.57 -10.95
N PHE A 306 -15.64 -15.70 -11.63
CA PHE A 306 -15.75 -16.36 -12.93
C PHE A 306 -15.65 -15.33 -14.05
N PRO A 307 -14.65 -15.42 -14.97
CA PRO A 307 -14.40 -14.41 -16.00
C PRO A 307 -15.63 -14.05 -16.84
N ASP A 308 -16.39 -15.05 -17.29
CA ASP A 308 -17.59 -14.85 -18.13
C ASP A 308 -18.64 -13.96 -17.44
N LYS A 309 -18.75 -14.04 -16.11
CA LYS A 309 -19.68 -13.23 -15.33
C LYS A 309 -19.08 -11.87 -14.98
N ALA A 310 -17.77 -11.81 -14.73
CA ALA A 310 -17.05 -10.59 -14.41
C ALA A 310 -17.01 -9.64 -15.61
N ASN A 311 -16.83 -10.13 -16.83
CA ASN A 311 -16.70 -9.32 -18.04
C ASN A 311 -17.85 -8.33 -18.25
N LEU A 312 -19.09 -8.72 -17.95
CA LEU A 312 -20.23 -7.79 -18.01
C LEU A 312 -20.13 -6.70 -16.95
N SER A 313 -19.72 -7.05 -15.72
CA SER A 313 -19.56 -6.07 -14.64
C SER A 313 -18.47 -5.05 -14.97
N TYR A 314 -17.33 -5.47 -15.51
CA TYR A 314 -16.27 -4.58 -16.01
C TYR A 314 -16.78 -3.66 -17.13
N ALA A 315 -17.49 -4.22 -18.11
CA ALA A 315 -18.04 -3.49 -19.24
C ALA A 315 -19.07 -2.44 -18.84
N GLU A 316 -19.96 -2.76 -17.94
CA GLU A 316 -20.93 -1.80 -17.40
C GLU A 316 -20.26 -0.73 -16.55
N SER A 317 -19.25 -1.10 -15.74
CA SER A 317 -18.51 -0.17 -14.89
C SER A 317 -17.75 0.88 -15.70
N VAL A 318 -17.01 0.47 -16.72
CA VAL A 318 -16.31 1.43 -17.60
C VAL A 318 -17.31 2.32 -18.34
N SER A 319 -18.48 1.79 -18.74
CA SER A 319 -19.52 2.58 -19.40
C SER A 319 -20.14 3.63 -18.48
N ILE A 320 -20.33 3.30 -17.19
CA ILE A 320 -20.80 4.26 -16.19
C ILE A 320 -19.77 5.37 -15.96
N VAL A 321 -18.48 5.02 -15.86
CA VAL A 321 -17.39 5.99 -15.72
C VAL A 321 -17.31 6.89 -16.97
N ALA A 322 -17.36 6.31 -18.16
CA ALA A 322 -17.40 7.06 -19.43
C ALA A 322 -18.59 8.00 -19.49
N TYR A 323 -19.79 7.55 -19.10
CA TYR A 323 -20.98 8.39 -18.96
C TYR A 323 -20.71 9.60 -18.05
N LEU A 324 -20.20 9.38 -16.85
CA LEU A 324 -19.95 10.47 -15.88
C LEU A 324 -18.90 11.47 -16.41
N ILE A 325 -17.81 11.00 -17.01
CA ILE A 325 -16.77 11.87 -17.55
C ILE A 325 -17.28 12.63 -18.78
N ASN A 326 -17.99 11.97 -19.69
CA ASN A 326 -18.51 12.61 -20.91
C ASN A 326 -19.61 13.65 -20.61
N GLN A 327 -20.50 13.40 -19.65
CA GLN A 327 -21.62 14.30 -19.35
C GLN A 327 -21.25 15.42 -18.39
N TYR A 328 -20.34 15.16 -17.44
CA TYR A 328 -20.06 16.08 -16.33
C TYR A 328 -18.60 16.54 -16.25
N GLY A 329 -17.70 15.88 -16.98
CA GLY A 329 -16.29 16.22 -17.07
C GLY A 329 -15.42 15.69 -15.94
N ALA A 330 -14.10 15.67 -16.16
CA ALA A 330 -13.09 15.19 -15.24
C ALA A 330 -13.08 15.94 -13.88
N ALA A 331 -13.43 17.24 -13.88
CA ALA A 331 -13.50 18.03 -12.64
C ALA A 331 -14.57 17.49 -11.66
N LYS A 332 -15.70 16.99 -12.17
CA LYS A 332 -16.72 16.35 -11.34
C LYS A 332 -16.29 14.97 -10.85
N MET A 333 -15.51 14.24 -11.64
CA MET A 333 -14.90 12.98 -11.21
C MET A 333 -13.89 13.22 -10.08
N SER A 334 -13.04 14.22 -10.18
CA SER A 334 -12.15 14.63 -9.09
C SER A 334 -12.94 14.97 -7.81
N GLN A 335 -14.00 15.78 -7.95
CA GLN A 335 -14.87 16.13 -6.81
C GLN A 335 -15.52 14.90 -6.18
N LEU A 336 -15.89 13.88 -6.97
CA LEU A 336 -16.43 12.62 -6.46
C LEU A 336 -15.40 11.87 -5.60
N LEU A 337 -14.16 11.74 -6.09
CA LEU A 337 -13.08 11.09 -5.33
C LEU A 337 -12.77 11.85 -4.04
N ASP A 338 -12.69 13.18 -4.08
CA ASP A 338 -12.51 14.02 -2.88
C ASP A 338 -13.63 13.84 -1.85
N THR A 339 -14.88 13.66 -2.33
CA THR A 339 -16.04 13.44 -1.46
C THR A 339 -15.97 12.06 -0.79
N PHE A 340 -15.46 11.04 -1.49
CA PHE A 340 -15.18 9.73 -0.90
C PHE A 340 -14.03 9.78 0.11
N ALA A 341 -12.95 10.52 -0.18
CA ALA A 341 -11.85 10.73 0.74
C ALA A 341 -12.30 11.33 2.08
N GLN A 342 -13.38 12.11 2.08
CA GLN A 342 -14.01 12.67 3.28
C GLN A 342 -14.94 11.70 4.02
N GLY A 343 -15.07 10.44 3.56
CA GLY A 343 -15.85 9.39 4.20
C GLY A 343 -17.35 9.41 3.87
N SER A 344 -17.75 10.03 2.75
CA SER A 344 -19.15 10.02 2.31
C SER A 344 -19.62 8.61 1.91
N SER A 345 -20.89 8.32 2.16
CA SER A 345 -21.53 7.11 1.60
C SER A 345 -21.63 7.21 0.07
N TYR A 346 -21.84 6.06 -0.61
CA TYR A 346 -21.96 6.00 -2.08
C TYR A 346 -23.09 6.88 -2.61
N ASP A 347 -24.30 6.78 -2.04
CA ASP A 347 -25.43 7.64 -2.40
C ASP A 347 -25.17 9.11 -2.06
N GLY A 348 -24.57 9.38 -0.90
CA GLY A 348 -24.26 10.74 -0.44
C GLY A 348 -23.27 11.46 -1.34
N ALA A 349 -22.20 10.77 -1.78
CA ALA A 349 -21.21 11.33 -2.69
C ALA A 349 -21.82 11.66 -4.06
N LEU A 350 -22.58 10.73 -4.65
CA LEU A 350 -23.27 10.95 -5.93
C LEU A 350 -24.28 12.09 -5.84
N GLN A 351 -25.06 12.13 -4.76
CA GLN A 351 -26.03 13.21 -4.53
C GLN A 351 -25.37 14.57 -4.40
N THR A 352 -24.24 14.65 -3.70
CA THR A 352 -23.49 15.90 -3.50
C THR A 352 -22.88 16.42 -4.79
N VAL A 353 -22.30 15.53 -5.60
CA VAL A 353 -21.53 15.93 -6.79
C VAL A 353 -22.39 16.08 -8.03
N TYR A 354 -23.34 15.16 -8.24
CA TYR A 354 -24.13 15.07 -9.48
C TYR A 354 -25.64 15.34 -9.29
N GLY A 355 -26.15 15.37 -8.05
CA GLY A 355 -27.55 15.63 -7.77
C GLY A 355 -28.46 14.41 -7.87
N PHE A 356 -27.90 13.19 -7.93
CA PHE A 356 -28.64 11.93 -7.93
C PHE A 356 -27.92 10.87 -7.09
N ASN A 357 -28.63 9.82 -6.68
CA ASN A 357 -28.08 8.64 -5.99
C ASN A 357 -27.72 7.52 -6.99
N MET A 358 -27.36 6.33 -6.49
CA MET A 358 -27.03 5.16 -7.34
C MET A 358 -28.18 4.73 -8.25
N ASP A 359 -29.44 4.84 -7.83
CA ASP A 359 -30.60 4.48 -8.65
C ASP A 359 -30.82 5.50 -9.78
N GLY A 360 -30.58 6.79 -9.48
CA GLY A 360 -30.56 7.86 -10.47
C GLY A 360 -29.42 7.69 -11.47
N LEU A 361 -28.22 7.34 -11.01
CA LEU A 361 -27.07 7.01 -11.86
C LEU A 361 -27.39 5.85 -12.79
N PHE A 362 -27.96 4.76 -12.27
CA PHE A 362 -28.38 3.61 -13.10
C PHE A 362 -29.37 4.03 -14.19
N THR A 363 -30.39 4.80 -13.84
CA THR A 363 -31.40 5.25 -14.79
C THR A 363 -30.81 6.09 -15.92
N GLN A 364 -29.89 7.03 -15.57
CA GLN A 364 -29.32 7.96 -16.54
C GLN A 364 -28.24 7.28 -17.41
N SER A 365 -27.36 6.48 -16.83
CA SER A 365 -26.33 5.74 -17.59
C SER A 365 -26.93 4.71 -18.54
N LYS A 366 -28.01 4.01 -18.10
CA LYS A 366 -28.75 3.10 -18.97
C LYS A 366 -29.39 3.81 -20.16
N ALA A 367 -30.01 4.98 -19.95
CA ALA A 367 -30.59 5.77 -21.04
C ALA A 367 -29.52 6.24 -22.02
N TRP A 368 -28.36 6.67 -21.51
CA TRP A 368 -27.21 7.06 -22.33
C TRP A 368 -26.66 5.90 -23.15
N LEU A 369 -26.47 4.73 -22.56
CA LEU A 369 -26.04 3.50 -23.25
C LEU A 369 -27.01 3.10 -24.36
N SER A 370 -28.31 3.21 -24.13
CA SER A 370 -29.33 2.86 -25.12
C SER A 370 -29.44 3.86 -26.27
N SER A 371 -29.00 5.11 -26.08
CA SER A 371 -29.02 6.16 -27.09
C SER A 371 -27.73 6.27 -27.89
N SER A 372 -26.60 5.82 -27.29
CA SER A 372 -25.29 5.85 -27.95
C SER A 372 -25.22 4.69 -28.92
N THR A 373 -25.19 4.99 -30.21
CA THR A 373 -24.91 3.99 -31.26
C THR A 373 -23.46 3.50 -31.14
N GLY A 374 -23.14 2.73 -30.10
CA GLY A 374 -21.96 1.89 -30.00
C GLY A 374 -20.60 2.58 -29.77
N ASN A 375 -20.52 3.87 -29.50
CA ASN A 375 -19.24 4.52 -29.19
C ASN A 375 -19.00 4.56 -27.67
N TYR A 376 -18.38 3.48 -27.14
CA TYR A 376 -17.82 3.41 -25.80
C TYR A 376 -16.36 3.91 -25.82
N GLN A 377 -16.12 5.11 -26.34
CA GLN A 377 -14.81 5.77 -26.33
C GLN A 377 -14.87 7.03 -25.49
#